data_4a5dc8b54714c329f062a97c56b16afe
#
_entry.id   4a5dc8b54714c329f062a97c56b16afe
#
_cell.length_a   1.000
_cell.length_b   1.000
_cell.length_c   1.000
_cell.angle_alpha   90.00
_cell.angle_beta   90.00
_cell.angle_gamma   90.00
#
_symmetry.space_group_name_H-M   'P 1'
#
loop_
_entity.id
_entity.type
_entity.pdbx_description
1 polymer ?
#
loop_
_entity_poly.entity_id
_entity_poly.type
_entity_poly.pdbx_seq_one_letter_code
_entity_poly.pdbx_strand_id
1 'polypeptide(L)'
;MAPDMSNFATAWGFFGTLAWIIQGVGGAESVGVFLNDLKGGVKAFVRTVVIAGLTIGLLYAGASLLVNLFIPEGGVAISTGIFDVFGAVFAHFGIPMEVSTRAIGLILLAATLGSLMMWTSAPIKVFFTEIPKGVFGSKIVELNEHGIPARAAWLQFAIVVPILIIPALGSGNLDDLLMIVTNMTAATALLPPLLILLAYFMLRKNFDTAPRDFRMGSRTFGLVVAAFLLVVFCFVLILSLIHI
;
A
#
# COMPACT_ATOMS: atom_id res chain seq x y z
N MET A 1 22.03 -12.09 -19.07
CA MET A 1 21.29 -11.27 -20.06
C MET A 1 21.18 -9.87 -19.50
N ALA A 2 21.52 -8.84 -20.30
CA ALA A 2 21.19 -7.48 -19.89
C ALA A 2 19.67 -7.32 -19.89
N PRO A 3 19.06 -6.65 -18.90
CA PRO A 3 17.62 -6.41 -18.90
C PRO A 3 17.24 -5.68 -20.20
N ASP A 4 16.17 -6.12 -20.83
CA ASP A 4 15.64 -5.44 -22.00
C ASP A 4 15.10 -4.07 -21.57
N MET A 5 15.87 -3.03 -21.83
CA MET A 5 15.55 -1.65 -21.52
C MET A 5 14.72 -0.97 -22.62
N SER A 6 14.30 -1.70 -23.63
CA SER A 6 13.54 -1.13 -24.76
C SER A 6 12.19 -0.57 -24.32
N ASN A 7 11.56 -1.16 -23.31
CA ASN A 7 10.33 -0.64 -22.68
C ASN A 7 10.58 0.53 -21.70
N PHE A 8 11.81 0.70 -21.25
CA PHE A 8 12.25 1.90 -20.53
C PHE A 8 12.77 2.99 -21.46
N ALA A 9 12.81 2.74 -22.78
CA ALA A 9 13.21 3.74 -23.78
C ALA A 9 12.30 4.98 -23.78
N THR A 10 11.14 4.90 -23.16
CA THR A 10 10.41 6.06 -22.70
C THR A 10 10.58 6.15 -21.19
N ALA A 11 11.29 7.18 -20.70
CA ALA A 11 11.38 7.50 -19.28
C ALA A 11 9.99 7.53 -18.60
N TRP A 12 8.97 7.79 -19.36
CA TRP A 12 7.55 7.75 -18.99
C TRP A 12 7.06 6.37 -18.55
N GLY A 13 7.46 5.28 -19.21
CA GLY A 13 7.10 3.92 -18.80
C GLY A 13 7.64 3.56 -17.41
N PHE A 14 8.90 3.93 -17.12
CA PHE A 14 9.47 3.77 -15.78
C PHE A 14 8.73 4.59 -14.73
N PHE A 15 8.48 5.86 -15.00
CA PHE A 15 7.78 6.72 -14.05
C PHE A 15 6.31 6.29 -13.84
N GLY A 16 5.66 5.71 -14.85
CA GLY A 16 4.31 5.14 -14.73
C GLY A 16 4.24 3.98 -13.71
N THR A 17 5.30 3.18 -13.59
CA THR A 17 5.36 2.07 -12.62
C THR A 17 5.67 2.52 -11.19
N LEU A 18 6.13 3.76 -10.97
CA LEU A 18 6.47 4.24 -9.62
C LEU A 18 5.28 4.24 -8.67
N ALA A 19 4.06 4.46 -9.16
CA ALA A 19 2.85 4.40 -8.33
C ALA A 19 2.68 3.01 -7.71
N TRP A 20 2.91 1.95 -8.48
CA TRP A 20 2.86 0.55 -8.01
C TRP A 20 3.95 0.25 -7.00
N ILE A 21 5.17 0.75 -7.23
CA ILE A 21 6.30 0.58 -6.30
C ILE A 21 6.00 1.30 -4.98
N ILE A 22 5.53 2.55 -5.03
CA ILE A 22 5.17 3.31 -3.84
C ILE A 22 4.03 2.62 -3.08
N GLN A 23 3.00 2.14 -3.78
CA GLN A 23 1.92 1.36 -3.17
C GLN A 23 2.45 0.09 -2.49
N GLY A 24 3.36 -0.65 -3.15
CA GLY A 24 3.91 -1.89 -2.62
C GLY A 24 4.76 -1.70 -1.36
N VAL A 25 5.44 -0.57 -1.22
CA VAL A 25 6.29 -0.24 -0.06
C VAL A 25 5.52 0.61 0.96
N GLY A 26 4.43 1.27 0.55
CA GLY A 26 3.58 2.12 1.38
C GLY A 26 2.77 1.35 2.42
N GLY A 27 1.91 2.06 3.15
CA GLY A 27 0.99 1.49 4.13
C GLY A 27 1.37 1.74 5.59
N ALA A 28 2.60 2.18 5.86
CA ALA A 28 3.04 2.52 7.22
C ALA A 28 2.21 3.64 7.86
N GLU A 29 1.66 4.55 7.07
CA GLU A 29 0.72 5.58 7.49
C GLU A 29 -0.56 5.00 8.08
N SER A 30 -1.04 3.87 7.56
CA SER A 30 -2.24 3.18 8.06
C SER A 30 -2.04 2.63 9.48
N VAL A 31 -0.81 2.23 9.82
CA VAL A 31 -0.48 1.75 11.17
C VAL A 31 -0.40 2.89 12.18
N GLY A 32 -0.18 4.12 11.71
CA GLY A 32 -0.11 5.31 12.57
C GLY A 32 -1.35 5.52 13.43
N VAL A 33 -2.53 5.12 12.99
CA VAL A 33 -3.80 5.24 13.77
C VAL A 33 -3.81 4.37 15.03
N PHE A 34 -2.94 3.36 15.10
CA PHE A 34 -2.80 2.49 16.27
C PHE A 34 -1.65 2.89 17.20
N LEU A 35 -1.06 4.08 16.99
CA LEU A 35 0.10 4.54 17.76
C LEU A 35 -0.16 4.53 19.28
N ASN A 36 -1.37 4.94 19.69
CA ASN A 36 -1.76 4.99 21.09
C ASN A 36 -1.96 3.60 21.72
N ASP A 37 -2.16 2.58 20.90
CA ASP A 37 -2.34 1.19 21.34
C ASP A 37 -1.01 0.45 21.45
N LEU A 38 0.10 1.06 20.97
CA LEU A 38 1.42 0.43 20.95
C LEU A 38 2.18 0.60 22.27
N LYS A 39 2.68 -0.51 22.80
CA LYS A 39 3.62 -0.50 23.92
C LYS A 39 4.96 0.08 23.45
N GLY A 40 5.45 1.14 24.14
CA GLY A 40 6.74 1.78 23.82
C GLY A 40 6.63 3.12 23.09
N GLY A 41 5.41 3.56 22.74
CA GLY A 41 5.14 4.91 22.24
C GLY A 41 5.79 5.24 20.89
N VAL A 42 5.92 6.53 20.60
CA VAL A 42 6.38 7.07 19.31
C VAL A 42 7.76 6.57 18.89
N LYS A 43 8.72 6.42 19.82
CA LYS A 43 10.07 5.96 19.48
C LYS A 43 10.09 4.52 18.99
N ALA A 44 9.32 3.64 19.66
CA ALA A 44 9.18 2.25 19.25
C ALA A 44 8.49 2.17 17.89
N PHE A 45 7.43 2.95 17.68
CA PHE A 45 6.73 3.05 16.40
C PHE A 45 7.67 3.44 15.25
N VAL A 46 8.39 4.56 15.38
CA VAL A 46 9.31 5.05 14.33
C VAL A 46 10.38 4.00 14.01
N ARG A 47 10.99 3.38 15.04
CA ARG A 47 11.97 2.32 14.84
C ARG A 47 11.38 1.13 14.07
N THR A 48 10.19 0.69 14.43
CA THR A 48 9.51 -0.44 13.78
C THR A 48 9.19 -0.11 12.33
N VAL A 49 8.66 1.07 12.05
CA VAL A 49 8.35 1.52 10.68
C VAL A 49 9.60 1.59 9.80
N VAL A 50 10.71 2.12 10.33
CA VAL A 50 11.98 2.17 9.58
C VAL A 50 12.51 0.77 9.29
N ILE A 51 12.52 -0.13 10.28
CA ILE A 51 12.98 -1.50 10.09
C ILE A 51 12.09 -2.23 9.10
N ALA A 52 10.75 -2.10 9.22
CA ALA A 52 9.81 -2.71 8.31
C ALA A 52 9.99 -2.18 6.88
N GLY A 53 10.12 -0.87 6.69
CA GLY A 53 10.34 -0.26 5.38
C GLY A 53 11.63 -0.73 4.71
N LEU A 54 12.74 -0.81 5.45
CA LEU A 54 14.00 -1.34 4.95
C LEU A 54 13.88 -2.83 4.59
N THR A 55 13.24 -3.62 5.45
CA THR A 55 13.04 -5.06 5.21
C THR A 55 12.18 -5.29 3.98
N ILE A 56 11.05 -4.59 3.85
CA ILE A 56 10.17 -4.67 2.69
C ILE A 56 10.93 -4.25 1.42
N GLY A 57 11.64 -3.13 1.44
CA GLY A 57 12.41 -2.66 0.30
C GLY A 57 13.47 -3.67 -0.17
N LEU A 58 14.21 -4.28 0.76
CA LEU A 58 15.18 -5.34 0.45
C LEU A 58 14.52 -6.60 -0.10
N LEU A 59 13.38 -7.02 0.47
CA LEU A 59 12.62 -8.16 -0.02
C LEU A 59 12.09 -7.93 -1.43
N TYR A 60 11.54 -6.73 -1.71
CA TYR A 60 11.07 -6.39 -3.07
C TYR A 60 12.22 -6.36 -4.07
N ALA A 61 13.36 -5.75 -3.73
CA ALA A 61 14.53 -5.73 -4.61
C ALA A 61 15.06 -7.14 -4.87
N GLY A 62 15.21 -7.96 -3.83
CA GLY A 62 15.66 -9.35 -3.95
C GLY A 62 14.67 -10.21 -4.74
N ALA A 63 13.38 -10.11 -4.46
CA ALA A 63 12.35 -10.84 -5.18
C ALA A 63 12.31 -10.44 -6.65
N SER A 64 12.40 -9.13 -6.98
CA SER A 64 12.44 -8.67 -8.37
C SER A 64 13.63 -9.23 -9.14
N LEU A 65 14.81 -9.31 -8.52
CA LEU A 65 15.99 -9.92 -9.14
C LEU A 65 15.78 -11.41 -9.38
N LEU A 66 15.27 -12.15 -8.39
CA LEU A 66 14.99 -13.58 -8.51
C LEU A 66 13.92 -13.86 -9.57
N VAL A 67 12.83 -13.11 -9.57
CA VAL A 67 11.74 -13.26 -10.56
C VAL A 67 12.26 -13.11 -11.97
N ASN A 68 13.11 -12.11 -12.25
CA ASN A 68 13.71 -11.92 -13.57
C ASN A 68 14.55 -13.10 -14.06
N LEU A 69 15.09 -13.94 -13.17
CA LEU A 69 15.85 -15.13 -13.54
C LEU A 69 14.96 -16.32 -13.95
N PHE A 70 13.70 -16.33 -13.50
CA PHE A 70 12.79 -17.47 -13.66
C PHE A 70 11.52 -17.15 -14.47
N ILE A 71 11.36 -15.91 -14.94
CA ILE A 71 10.24 -15.55 -15.82
C ILE A 71 10.42 -16.28 -17.16
N PRO A 72 9.40 -17.03 -17.63
CA PRO A 72 9.39 -17.63 -18.97
C PRO A 72 9.51 -16.56 -20.08
N GLU A 73 10.06 -16.94 -21.24
CA GLU A 73 10.22 -16.02 -22.39
C GLU A 73 8.91 -15.40 -22.89
N GLY A 74 7.76 -16.04 -22.65
CA GLY A 74 6.43 -15.54 -22.98
C GLY A 74 5.80 -14.60 -21.96
N GLY A 75 6.51 -14.26 -20.85
CA GLY A 75 5.94 -13.52 -19.73
C GLY A 75 5.02 -14.39 -18.85
N VAL A 76 4.37 -13.75 -17.89
CA VAL A 76 3.40 -14.39 -16.97
C VAL A 76 2.14 -13.56 -16.87
N ALA A 77 0.99 -14.21 -16.70
CA ALA A 77 -0.27 -13.54 -16.45
C ALA A 77 -0.27 -12.89 -15.03
N ILE A 78 -1.00 -11.80 -14.86
CA ILE A 78 -1.08 -11.11 -13.57
C ILE A 78 -1.72 -12.01 -12.51
N SER A 79 -2.74 -12.78 -12.89
CA SER A 79 -3.50 -13.65 -12.00
C SER A 79 -2.73 -14.88 -11.52
N THR A 80 -1.83 -15.43 -12.33
CA THR A 80 -1.12 -16.69 -12.04
C THR A 80 0.38 -16.53 -11.87
N GLY A 81 0.96 -15.41 -12.29
CA GLY A 81 2.40 -15.22 -12.39
C GLY A 81 3.18 -15.50 -11.12
N ILE A 82 2.62 -15.18 -9.96
CA ILE A 82 3.26 -15.49 -8.69
C ILE A 82 3.42 -17.01 -8.49
N PHE A 83 2.42 -17.81 -8.89
CA PHE A 83 2.46 -19.27 -8.80
C PHE A 83 3.44 -19.85 -9.81
N ASP A 84 3.44 -19.32 -11.03
CA ASP A 84 4.29 -19.80 -12.12
C ASP A 84 5.77 -19.57 -11.80
N VAL A 85 6.12 -18.36 -11.33
CA VAL A 85 7.51 -18.00 -11.00
C VAL A 85 7.99 -18.77 -9.76
N PHE A 86 7.24 -18.77 -8.68
CA PHE A 86 7.66 -19.54 -7.49
C PHE A 86 7.63 -21.04 -7.74
N GLY A 87 6.69 -21.54 -8.55
CA GLY A 87 6.67 -22.92 -9.00
C GLY A 87 7.95 -23.30 -9.73
N ALA A 88 8.43 -22.46 -10.66
CA ALA A 88 9.68 -22.65 -11.36
C ALA A 88 10.91 -22.60 -10.44
N VAL A 89 10.95 -21.65 -9.50
CA VAL A 89 12.01 -21.55 -8.49
C VAL A 89 12.10 -22.83 -7.67
N PHE A 90 10.98 -23.31 -7.12
CA PHE A 90 10.96 -24.51 -6.27
C PHE A 90 11.23 -25.80 -7.06
N ALA A 91 10.79 -25.87 -8.33
CA ALA A 91 11.12 -26.97 -9.21
C ALA A 91 12.63 -27.10 -9.45
N HIS A 92 13.35 -25.98 -9.51
CA HIS A 92 14.83 -25.99 -9.59
C HIS A 92 15.49 -26.66 -8.38
N PHE A 93 14.85 -26.63 -7.21
CA PHE A 93 15.28 -27.33 -5.99
C PHE A 93 14.68 -28.73 -5.84
N GLY A 94 14.04 -29.26 -6.88
CA GLY A 94 13.45 -30.61 -6.89
C GLY A 94 12.09 -30.71 -6.17
N ILE A 95 11.44 -29.60 -5.84
CA ILE A 95 10.11 -29.61 -5.25
C ILE A 95 9.07 -29.61 -6.37
N PRO A 96 8.12 -30.56 -6.40
CA PRO A 96 7.06 -30.59 -7.43
C PRO A 96 6.26 -29.28 -7.46
N MET A 97 5.98 -28.78 -8.68
CA MET A 97 5.26 -27.53 -8.88
C MET A 97 3.88 -27.52 -8.19
N GLU A 98 3.19 -28.65 -8.16
CA GLU A 98 1.90 -28.79 -7.50
C GLU A 98 1.98 -28.53 -5.98
N VAL A 99 3.04 -29.03 -5.33
CA VAL A 99 3.25 -28.83 -3.89
C VAL A 99 3.56 -27.38 -3.58
N SER A 100 4.45 -26.75 -4.38
CA SER A 100 4.82 -25.35 -4.22
C SER A 100 3.64 -24.41 -4.46
N THR A 101 2.84 -24.67 -5.50
CA THR A 101 1.64 -23.87 -5.82
C THR A 101 0.62 -23.93 -4.69
N ARG A 102 0.36 -25.11 -4.12
CA ARG A 102 -0.56 -25.25 -2.97
C ARG A 102 -0.03 -24.52 -1.73
N ALA A 103 1.26 -24.68 -1.43
CA ALA A 103 1.87 -24.02 -0.28
C ALA A 103 1.82 -22.49 -0.41
N ILE A 104 2.17 -21.95 -1.58
CA ILE A 104 2.10 -20.52 -1.87
C ILE A 104 0.65 -20.03 -1.79
N GLY A 105 -0.30 -20.79 -2.34
CA GLY A 105 -1.73 -20.46 -2.27
C GLY A 105 -2.23 -20.33 -0.83
N LEU A 106 -1.83 -21.22 0.06
CA LEU A 106 -2.18 -21.13 1.49
C LEU A 106 -1.55 -19.93 2.18
N ILE A 107 -0.27 -19.63 1.87
CA ILE A 107 0.43 -18.45 2.42
C ILE A 107 -0.25 -17.17 1.93
N LEU A 108 -0.56 -17.07 0.63
CA LEU A 108 -1.25 -15.92 0.06
C LEU A 108 -2.65 -15.76 0.63
N LEU A 109 -3.39 -16.84 0.81
CA LEU A 109 -4.71 -16.79 1.44
C LEU A 109 -4.63 -16.23 2.86
N ALA A 110 -3.71 -16.74 3.68
CA ALA A 110 -3.51 -16.24 5.04
C ALA A 110 -3.07 -14.76 5.06
N ALA A 111 -2.15 -14.37 4.18
CA ALA A 111 -1.69 -13.00 4.03
C ALA A 111 -2.81 -12.05 3.59
N THR A 112 -3.64 -12.48 2.63
CA THR A 112 -4.78 -11.69 2.13
C THR A 112 -5.84 -11.50 3.21
N LEU A 113 -6.15 -12.55 3.99
CA LEU A 113 -7.08 -12.43 5.12
C LEU A 113 -6.58 -11.45 6.18
N GLY A 114 -5.30 -11.52 6.55
CA GLY A 114 -4.69 -10.58 7.49
C GLY A 114 -4.70 -9.14 6.95
N SER A 115 -4.38 -8.97 5.68
CA SER A 115 -4.40 -7.69 4.97
C SER A 115 -5.81 -7.10 4.93
N LEU A 116 -6.82 -7.92 4.62
CA LEU A 116 -8.23 -7.52 4.60
C LEU A 116 -8.68 -6.98 5.96
N MET A 117 -8.30 -7.66 7.05
CA MET A 117 -8.61 -7.18 8.41
C MET A 117 -8.00 -5.81 8.68
N MET A 118 -6.73 -5.61 8.34
CA MET A 118 -6.02 -4.34 8.54
C MET A 118 -6.64 -3.21 7.72
N TRP A 119 -6.81 -3.42 6.41
CA TRP A 119 -7.33 -2.40 5.50
C TRP A 119 -8.81 -2.09 5.70
N THR A 120 -9.56 -3.00 6.33
CA THR A 120 -10.95 -2.72 6.74
C THR A 120 -11.00 -1.93 8.04
N SER A 121 -10.14 -2.26 9.01
CA SER A 121 -10.18 -1.66 10.35
C SER A 121 -9.60 -0.25 10.40
N ALA A 122 -8.52 0.03 9.66
CA ALA A 122 -7.85 1.32 9.71
C ALA A 122 -8.75 2.50 9.25
N PRO A 123 -9.45 2.44 8.10
CA PRO A 123 -10.37 3.50 7.70
C PRO A 123 -11.52 3.71 8.70
N ILE A 124 -12.07 2.62 9.25
CA ILE A 124 -13.13 2.71 10.26
C ILE A 124 -12.64 3.47 11.48
N LYS A 125 -11.42 3.17 11.96
CA LYS A 125 -10.83 3.87 13.09
C LYS A 125 -10.60 5.35 12.79
N VAL A 126 -10.02 5.67 11.64
CA VAL A 126 -9.75 7.06 11.21
C VAL A 126 -11.03 7.87 11.09
N PHE A 127 -12.02 7.36 10.34
CA PHE A 127 -13.20 8.14 9.97
C PHE A 127 -14.31 8.15 11.02
N PHE A 128 -14.37 7.16 11.91
CA PHE A 128 -15.51 7.01 12.81
C PHE A 128 -15.14 7.00 14.28
N THR A 129 -13.86 6.80 14.64
CA THR A 129 -13.42 6.76 16.03
C THR A 129 -12.59 7.98 16.43
N GLU A 130 -11.71 8.45 15.55
CA GLU A 130 -10.76 9.53 15.84
C GLU A 130 -11.29 10.93 15.44
N ILE A 131 -12.42 11.01 14.75
CA ILE A 131 -13.02 12.29 14.36
C ILE A 131 -13.78 12.94 15.55
N PRO A 132 -13.77 14.28 15.65
CA PRO A 132 -14.51 14.99 16.66
C PRO A 132 -16.00 14.61 16.70
N LYS A 133 -16.56 14.51 17.92
CA LYS A 133 -17.97 14.18 18.12
C LYS A 133 -18.87 15.19 17.38
N GLY A 134 -19.89 14.67 16.70
CA GLY A 134 -20.88 15.49 15.99
C GLY A 134 -20.68 15.60 14.49
N VAL A 135 -19.55 15.15 13.93
CA VAL A 135 -19.34 15.11 12.47
C VAL A 135 -20.22 14.04 11.83
N PHE A 136 -20.32 12.87 12.45
CA PHE A 136 -21.22 11.80 12.02
C PHE A 136 -22.35 11.59 13.04
N GLY A 137 -23.47 11.06 12.54
CA GLY A 137 -24.62 10.73 13.42
C GLY A 137 -24.23 9.75 14.51
N SER A 138 -24.68 9.98 15.73
CA SER A 138 -24.34 9.20 16.94
C SER A 138 -24.51 7.69 16.76
N LYS A 139 -25.52 7.28 15.98
CA LYS A 139 -25.78 5.86 15.71
C LYS A 139 -24.72 5.18 14.85
N ILE A 140 -24.01 5.91 13.97
CA ILE A 140 -22.98 5.35 13.08
C ILE A 140 -21.70 5.09 13.85
N VAL A 141 -21.37 5.99 14.79
CA VAL A 141 -20.14 5.92 15.61
C VAL A 141 -20.32 5.14 16.91
N GLU A 142 -21.52 4.61 17.16
CA GLU A 142 -21.80 3.80 18.35
C GLU A 142 -20.96 2.52 18.34
N LEU A 143 -20.18 2.35 19.42
CA LEU A 143 -19.31 1.20 19.58
C LEU A 143 -20.11 -0.01 20.10
N ASN A 144 -19.85 -1.19 19.55
CA ASN A 144 -20.36 -2.44 20.09
C ASN A 144 -19.57 -2.87 21.35
N GLU A 145 -19.93 -4.02 21.94
CA GLU A 145 -19.25 -4.61 23.10
C GLU A 145 -17.74 -4.87 22.91
N HIS A 146 -17.29 -4.95 21.66
CA HIS A 146 -15.88 -5.14 21.29
C HIS A 146 -15.16 -3.81 20.95
N GLY A 147 -15.80 -2.66 21.17
CA GLY A 147 -15.21 -1.35 20.88
C GLY A 147 -15.13 -1.00 19.40
N ILE A 148 -15.95 -1.64 18.55
CA ILE A 148 -15.97 -1.45 17.10
C ILE A 148 -17.28 -0.78 16.68
N PRO A 149 -17.27 0.28 15.85
CA PRO A 149 -18.47 0.87 15.29
C PRO A 149 -19.05 0.01 14.17
N ALA A 150 -19.80 -1.03 14.52
CA ALA A 150 -20.30 -2.04 13.58
C ALA A 150 -21.14 -1.45 12.44
N ARG A 151 -21.93 -0.40 12.70
CA ARG A 151 -22.72 0.28 11.66
C ARG A 151 -21.85 0.99 10.63
N ALA A 152 -20.71 1.57 11.06
CA ALA A 152 -19.73 2.16 10.16
C ALA A 152 -19.07 1.09 9.28
N ALA A 153 -18.79 -0.09 9.83
CA ALA A 153 -18.26 -1.23 9.06
C ALA A 153 -19.25 -1.69 7.98
N TRP A 154 -20.54 -1.79 8.30
CA TRP A 154 -21.57 -2.11 7.30
C TRP A 154 -21.72 -1.03 6.23
N LEU A 155 -21.61 0.26 6.61
CA LEU A 155 -21.63 1.36 5.67
C LEU A 155 -20.43 1.29 4.71
N GLN A 156 -19.23 1.04 5.24
CA GLN A 156 -18.02 0.82 4.43
C GLN A 156 -18.23 -0.35 3.46
N PHE A 157 -18.73 -1.48 3.92
CA PHE A 157 -19.04 -2.64 3.09
C PHE A 157 -20.02 -2.29 1.96
N ALA A 158 -21.11 -1.58 2.28
CA ALA A 158 -22.11 -1.16 1.31
C ALA A 158 -21.57 -0.21 0.22
N ILE A 159 -20.51 0.55 0.52
CA ILE A 159 -19.84 1.43 -0.45
C ILE A 159 -18.81 0.65 -1.27
N VAL A 160 -17.99 -0.19 -0.63
CA VAL A 160 -16.86 -0.87 -1.28
C VAL A 160 -17.32 -1.97 -2.22
N VAL A 161 -18.35 -2.74 -1.84
CA VAL A 161 -18.83 -3.87 -2.67
C VAL A 161 -19.29 -3.45 -4.07
N PRO A 162 -20.09 -2.39 -4.26
CA PRO A 162 -20.42 -1.91 -5.61
C PRO A 162 -19.20 -1.45 -6.41
N ILE A 163 -18.24 -0.76 -5.75
CA ILE A 163 -17.01 -0.29 -6.40
C ILE A 163 -16.19 -1.47 -6.95
N LEU A 164 -16.22 -2.62 -6.29
CA LEU A 164 -15.54 -3.83 -6.76
C LEU A 164 -16.34 -4.59 -7.82
N ILE A 165 -17.67 -4.64 -7.68
CA ILE A 165 -18.53 -5.40 -8.60
C ILE A 165 -18.65 -4.72 -9.96
N ILE A 166 -18.75 -3.37 -10.02
CA ILE A 166 -18.94 -2.65 -11.27
C ILE A 166 -17.81 -2.93 -12.29
N PRO A 167 -16.52 -2.79 -11.94
CA PRO A 167 -15.42 -3.18 -12.84
C PRO A 167 -15.44 -4.66 -13.21
N ALA A 168 -15.82 -5.54 -12.26
CA ALA A 168 -15.88 -6.98 -12.51
C ALA A 168 -16.93 -7.36 -13.56
N LEU A 169 -18.04 -6.64 -13.63
CA LEU A 169 -19.07 -6.85 -14.66
C LEU A 169 -18.65 -6.34 -16.04
N GLY A 170 -17.73 -5.34 -16.10
CA GLY A 170 -17.24 -4.74 -17.34
C GLY A 170 -15.96 -5.38 -17.88
N SER A 171 -15.23 -6.14 -17.07
CA SER A 171 -13.98 -6.77 -17.47
C SER A 171 -14.24 -8.06 -18.27
N GLY A 172 -13.49 -8.24 -19.36
CA GLY A 172 -13.60 -9.44 -20.21
C GLY A 172 -12.95 -10.67 -19.57
N ASN A 173 -11.99 -10.47 -18.67
CA ASN A 173 -11.26 -11.53 -17.99
C ASN A 173 -10.69 -11.07 -16.63
N LEU A 174 -10.13 -12.02 -15.88
CA LEU A 174 -9.60 -11.76 -14.54
C LEU A 174 -8.36 -10.84 -14.56
N ASP A 175 -7.49 -10.96 -15.56
CA ASP A 175 -6.27 -10.14 -15.65
C ASP A 175 -6.61 -8.67 -15.89
N ASP A 176 -7.58 -8.38 -16.76
CA ASP A 176 -8.06 -7.02 -17.01
C ASP A 176 -8.68 -6.41 -15.74
N LEU A 177 -9.50 -7.18 -15.02
CA LEU A 177 -10.06 -6.75 -13.74
C LEU A 177 -8.96 -6.41 -12.73
N LEU A 178 -7.98 -7.31 -12.55
CA LEU A 178 -6.88 -7.11 -11.62
C LEU A 178 -6.04 -5.89 -12.01
N MET A 179 -5.79 -5.68 -13.31
CA MET A 179 -5.06 -4.50 -13.78
C MET A 179 -5.81 -3.20 -13.46
N ILE A 180 -7.11 -3.13 -13.76
CA ILE A 180 -7.94 -1.95 -13.46
C ILE A 180 -7.94 -1.66 -11.95
N VAL A 181 -8.22 -2.66 -11.13
CA VAL A 181 -8.29 -2.50 -9.67
C VAL A 181 -6.91 -2.11 -9.10
N THR A 182 -5.83 -2.69 -9.61
CA THR A 182 -4.47 -2.36 -9.18
C THR A 182 -4.10 -0.93 -9.54
N ASN A 183 -4.40 -0.48 -10.75
CA ASN A 183 -4.16 0.90 -11.18
C ASN A 183 -4.95 1.91 -10.33
N MET A 184 -6.24 1.66 -10.13
CA MET A 184 -7.08 2.50 -9.28
C MET A 184 -6.56 2.58 -7.85
N THR A 185 -6.14 1.42 -7.30
CA THR A 185 -5.59 1.34 -5.94
C THR A 185 -4.25 2.07 -5.85
N ALA A 186 -3.36 1.90 -6.84
CA ALA A 186 -2.07 2.57 -6.87
C ALA A 186 -2.21 4.10 -6.92
N ALA A 187 -3.13 4.63 -7.74
CA ALA A 187 -3.40 6.05 -7.81
C ALA A 187 -3.98 6.60 -6.49
N THR A 188 -4.98 5.92 -5.92
CA THR A 188 -5.63 6.37 -4.68
C THR A 188 -4.71 6.23 -3.46
N ALA A 189 -3.83 5.24 -3.42
CA ALA A 189 -2.85 5.04 -2.35
C ALA A 189 -1.82 6.18 -2.22
N LEU A 190 -1.66 7.01 -3.25
CA LEU A 190 -0.79 8.19 -3.21
C LEU A 190 -1.40 9.37 -2.44
N LEU A 191 -2.73 9.42 -2.28
CA LEU A 191 -3.41 10.56 -1.66
C LEU A 191 -3.12 10.71 -0.15
N PRO A 192 -3.22 9.66 0.69
CA PRO A 192 -2.94 9.79 2.11
C PRO A 192 -1.51 10.27 2.41
N PRO A 193 -0.43 9.68 1.84
CA PRO A 193 0.93 10.20 2.02
C PRO A 193 1.09 11.65 1.57
N LEU A 194 0.46 12.06 0.46
CA LEU A 194 0.47 13.46 0.00
C LEU A 194 -0.10 14.41 1.04
N LEU A 195 -1.26 14.08 1.60
CA LEU A 195 -1.91 14.89 2.64
C LEU A 195 -1.08 14.94 3.92
N ILE A 196 -0.48 13.81 4.32
CA ILE A 196 0.41 13.74 5.49
C ILE A 196 1.67 14.59 5.28
N LEU A 197 2.29 14.50 4.10
CA LEU A 197 3.48 15.30 3.76
C LEU A 197 3.15 16.79 3.73
N LEU A 198 1.99 17.16 3.17
CA LEU A 198 1.53 18.55 3.16
C LEU A 198 1.29 19.07 4.59
N ALA A 199 0.58 18.28 5.41
CA ALA A 199 0.35 18.62 6.82
C ALA A 199 1.66 18.76 7.59
N TYR A 200 2.61 17.83 7.39
CA TYR A 200 3.94 17.89 7.98
C TYR A 200 4.71 19.13 7.53
N PHE A 201 4.70 19.45 6.23
CA PHE A 201 5.35 20.65 5.69
C PHE A 201 4.80 21.92 6.33
N MET A 202 3.46 22.05 6.39
CA MET A 202 2.80 23.20 7.00
C MET A 202 3.09 23.31 8.51
N LEU A 203 3.10 22.18 9.21
CA LEU A 203 3.44 22.12 10.64
C LEU A 203 4.89 22.58 10.88
N ARG A 204 5.83 22.12 10.07
CA ARG A 204 7.25 22.53 10.17
C ARG A 204 7.46 23.99 9.78
N LYS A 205 6.68 24.51 8.84
CA LYS A 205 6.77 25.91 8.38
C LYS A 205 6.21 26.88 9.44
N ASN A 206 5.02 26.57 9.99
CA ASN A 206 4.26 27.54 10.80
C ASN A 206 4.34 27.27 12.31
N PHE A 207 4.56 26.02 12.72
CA PHE A 207 4.46 25.58 14.13
C PHE A 207 5.66 24.73 14.56
N ASP A 208 6.87 25.12 14.16
CA ASP A 208 8.09 24.32 14.44
C ASP A 208 8.42 24.20 15.93
N THR A 209 7.95 25.14 16.75
CA THR A 209 8.13 25.16 18.21
C THR A 209 7.12 24.29 18.96
N ALA A 210 6.07 23.80 18.29
CA ALA A 210 5.07 22.94 18.94
C ALA A 210 5.73 21.70 19.56
N PRO A 211 5.34 21.29 20.79
CA PRO A 211 5.86 20.10 21.43
C PRO A 211 5.56 18.85 20.59
N ARG A 212 6.53 17.97 20.46
CA ARG A 212 6.40 16.72 19.69
C ARG A 212 7.40 15.68 20.19
N ASP A 213 6.99 14.43 20.24
CA ASP A 213 7.79 13.33 20.74
C ASP A 213 8.90 12.90 19.75
N PHE A 214 8.69 13.18 18.46
CA PHE A 214 9.67 12.89 17.41
C PHE A 214 9.87 14.10 16.50
N ARG A 215 11.14 14.39 16.18
CA ARG A 215 11.52 15.43 15.25
C ARG A 215 12.54 14.91 14.25
N MET A 216 12.17 14.93 12.97
CA MET A 216 13.07 14.55 11.89
C MET A 216 14.06 15.68 11.59
N GLY A 217 15.21 15.66 12.22
CA GLY A 217 16.31 16.60 12.00
C GLY A 217 15.97 18.08 12.25
N SER A 218 16.77 18.99 11.67
CA SER A 218 16.55 20.43 11.74
C SER A 218 15.30 20.88 10.99
N ARG A 219 14.81 22.10 11.25
CA ARG A 219 13.64 22.67 10.55
C ARG A 219 13.86 22.71 9.03
N THR A 220 15.02 23.21 8.59
CA THR A 220 15.35 23.30 7.17
C THR A 220 15.42 21.93 6.52
N PHE A 221 16.09 20.96 7.16
CA PHE A 221 16.15 19.60 6.66
C PHE A 221 14.75 18.99 6.50
N GLY A 222 13.90 19.09 7.53
CA GLY A 222 12.53 18.59 7.46
C GLY A 222 11.68 19.24 6.36
N LEU A 223 11.82 20.56 6.15
CA LEU A 223 11.12 21.27 5.08
C LEU A 223 11.61 20.86 3.69
N VAL A 224 12.92 20.73 3.48
CA VAL A 224 13.49 20.32 2.19
C VAL A 224 13.06 18.90 1.83
N VAL A 225 13.16 17.96 2.77
CA VAL A 225 12.74 16.58 2.54
C VAL A 225 11.24 16.50 2.25
N ALA A 226 10.40 17.20 3.01
CA ALA A 226 8.98 17.21 2.77
C ALA A 226 8.60 17.82 1.43
N ALA A 227 9.22 18.94 1.04
CA ALA A 227 9.01 19.58 -0.25
C ALA A 227 9.43 18.68 -1.42
N PHE A 228 10.60 18.05 -1.31
CA PHE A 228 11.07 17.09 -2.31
C PHE A 228 10.10 15.92 -2.48
N LEU A 229 9.69 15.29 -1.37
CA LEU A 229 8.73 14.18 -1.42
C LEU A 229 7.36 14.62 -1.96
N LEU A 230 6.88 15.81 -1.60
CA LEU A 230 5.63 16.34 -2.16
C LEU A 230 5.72 16.47 -3.68
N VAL A 231 6.83 17.01 -4.22
CA VAL A 231 7.03 17.11 -5.67
C VAL A 231 7.03 15.73 -6.32
N VAL A 232 7.76 14.76 -5.74
CA VAL A 232 7.84 13.38 -6.26
C VAL A 232 6.44 12.74 -6.26
N PHE A 233 5.72 12.80 -5.14
CA PHE A 233 4.39 12.18 -5.04
C PHE A 233 3.36 12.86 -5.95
N CYS A 234 3.38 14.18 -6.07
CA CYS A 234 2.52 14.90 -7.02
C CYS A 234 2.83 14.49 -8.47
N PHE A 235 4.11 14.41 -8.82
CA PHE A 235 4.56 13.99 -10.15
C PHE A 235 4.07 12.57 -10.48
N VAL A 236 4.28 11.63 -9.56
CA VAL A 236 3.83 10.23 -9.73
C VAL A 236 2.31 10.14 -9.81
N LEU A 237 1.58 10.91 -9.00
CA LEU A 237 0.11 10.94 -9.05
C LEU A 237 -0.40 11.44 -10.42
N ILE A 238 0.16 12.53 -10.93
CA ILE A 238 -0.20 13.07 -12.25
C ILE A 238 0.05 12.02 -13.34
N LEU A 239 1.22 11.38 -13.33
CA LEU A 239 1.53 10.33 -14.30
C LEU A 239 0.62 9.11 -14.16
N SER A 240 0.31 8.69 -12.94
CA SER A 240 -0.62 7.59 -12.70
C SER A 240 -2.01 7.88 -13.26
N LEU A 241 -2.51 9.12 -13.10
CA LEU A 241 -3.81 9.53 -13.64
C LEU A 241 -3.85 9.64 -15.17
N ILE A 242 -2.71 9.91 -15.82
CA ILE A 242 -2.60 9.96 -17.29
C ILE A 242 -2.62 8.54 -17.89
N HIS A 243 -2.16 7.54 -17.14
CA HIS A 243 -1.98 6.16 -17.63
C HIS A 243 -3.08 5.20 -17.14
N ILE A 244 -4.09 5.66 -16.39
CA ILE A 244 -5.31 4.91 -16.07
C ILE A 244 -6.30 5.05 -17.23
#